data_20d04e8c137b5f8c0b8be216595a2909
#
_entry.id   20d04e8c137b5f8c0b8be216595a2909
#
_cell.length_a   1.000
_cell.length_b   1.000
_cell.length_c   1.000
_cell.angle_alpha   90.00
_cell.angle_beta   90.00
_cell.angle_gamma   90.00
#
_symmetry.space_group_name_H-M   'P 1'
#
loop_
_entity.id
_entity.type
_entity.pdbx_description
1 polymer ?
#
loop_
_entity_poly.entity_id
_entity_poly.type
_entity_poly.pdbx_seq_one_letter_code
_entity_poly.pdbx_strand_id
1 'polypeptide(L)'
;MKQYPIWNRIENLSLLGMPDLLGYNKNNQFFTVELKVVKGNKVRFSPHQIAWHKRHPKNTFILAETLVPSSMKTSSLSLFHGSSIMSLVRYGMKTTPIACDFVACALVFENLKAP
;
A
#
# COMPACT_ATOMS: atom_id res chain seq x y z
N MET A 1 19.49 -19.02 -3.17
CA MET A 1 18.03 -19.13 -3.06
C MET A 1 17.42 -17.73 -3.11
N LYS A 2 16.50 -17.51 -4.01
CA LYS A 2 15.83 -16.21 -4.11
C LYS A 2 14.80 -16.07 -3.00
N GLN A 3 14.78 -14.91 -2.37
CA GLN A 3 13.75 -14.56 -1.40
C GLN A 3 12.67 -13.73 -2.07
N TYR A 4 11.42 -14.01 -1.74
CA TYR A 4 10.28 -13.28 -2.25
C TYR A 4 9.54 -12.58 -1.11
N PRO A 5 8.88 -11.45 -1.37
CA PRO A 5 8.85 -10.77 -2.67
C PRO A 5 10.18 -10.10 -3.01
N ILE A 6 10.41 -9.93 -4.31
CA ILE A 6 11.51 -9.11 -4.80
C ILE A 6 11.00 -7.69 -4.88
N TRP A 7 11.70 -6.74 -4.27
CA TRP A 7 11.27 -5.35 -4.20
C TRP A 7 12.16 -4.45 -5.04
N ASN A 8 11.53 -3.52 -5.72
CA ASN A 8 12.21 -2.44 -6.42
C ASN A 8 11.55 -1.11 -6.04
N ARG A 9 12.38 -0.13 -5.74
CA ARG A 9 11.90 1.22 -5.47
C ARG A 9 11.67 1.93 -6.79
N ILE A 10 10.49 2.55 -6.94
CA ILE A 10 10.15 3.31 -8.14
C ILE A 10 10.65 4.74 -7.96
N GLU A 11 11.65 5.14 -8.73
CA GLU A 11 12.28 6.46 -8.64
C GLU A 11 12.19 7.19 -9.96
N ASN A 12 10.99 7.38 -10.49
CA ASN A 12 10.81 8.08 -11.73
C ASN A 12 10.04 9.38 -11.50
N LEU A 13 10.77 10.49 -11.48
CA LEU A 13 10.22 11.81 -11.21
C LEU A 13 9.32 12.33 -12.32
N SER A 14 9.39 11.75 -13.52
CA SER A 14 8.53 12.17 -14.64
C SER A 14 7.17 11.47 -14.65
N LEU A 15 6.97 10.43 -13.84
CA LEU A 15 5.73 9.67 -13.77
C LEU A 15 4.98 10.03 -12.49
N LEU A 16 4.16 11.07 -12.58
CA LEU A 16 3.40 11.56 -11.44
C LEU A 16 2.35 10.55 -10.99
N GLY A 17 2.24 10.36 -9.69
CA GLY A 17 1.24 9.47 -9.10
C GLY A 17 1.64 8.02 -9.03
N MET A 18 2.81 7.64 -9.54
CA MET A 18 3.32 6.27 -9.44
C MET A 18 3.54 5.88 -7.98
N PRO A 19 3.24 4.62 -7.63
CA PRO A 19 3.52 4.12 -6.28
C PRO A 19 5.01 4.06 -5.97
N ASP A 20 5.33 3.92 -4.68
CA ASP A 20 6.72 3.93 -4.21
C ASP A 20 7.48 2.65 -4.53
N LEU A 21 6.79 1.51 -4.49
CA LEU A 21 7.43 0.20 -4.61
C LEU A 21 6.76 -0.67 -5.67
N LEU A 22 7.59 -1.42 -6.38
CA LEU A 22 7.17 -2.51 -7.24
C LEU A 22 7.62 -3.82 -6.60
N GLY A 23 6.70 -4.74 -6.36
CA GLY A 23 6.99 -6.06 -5.84
C GLY A 23 6.76 -7.15 -6.88
N TYR A 24 7.44 -8.28 -6.69
CA TYR A 24 7.29 -9.45 -7.54
C TYR A 24 7.33 -10.68 -6.65
N ASN A 25 6.23 -11.44 -6.63
CA ASN A 25 6.11 -12.56 -5.70
C ASN A 25 6.49 -13.91 -6.31
N LYS A 26 6.45 -14.95 -5.48
CA LYS A 26 6.80 -16.34 -5.89
C LYS A 26 5.86 -16.92 -6.94
N ASN A 27 4.68 -16.33 -7.13
CA ASN A 27 3.68 -16.75 -8.11
C ASN A 27 3.78 -15.97 -9.41
N ASN A 28 4.90 -15.29 -9.63
CA ASN A 28 5.18 -14.48 -10.83
C ASN A 28 4.17 -13.34 -11.02
N GLN A 29 3.70 -12.76 -9.92
CA GLN A 29 2.78 -11.63 -9.95
C GLN A 29 3.49 -10.36 -9.56
N PHE A 30 3.37 -9.32 -10.39
CA PHE A 30 3.78 -7.98 -10.02
C PHE A 30 2.66 -7.31 -9.23
N PHE A 31 3.06 -6.46 -8.32
CA PHE A 31 2.14 -5.61 -7.57
C PHE A 31 2.86 -4.32 -7.17
N THR A 32 2.10 -3.30 -6.83
CA THR A 32 2.65 -2.02 -6.40
C THR A 32 2.19 -1.68 -5.00
N VAL A 33 3.00 -0.93 -4.27
CA VAL A 33 2.66 -0.47 -2.93
C VAL A 33 2.97 1.02 -2.82
N GLU A 34 1.95 1.79 -2.46
CA GLU A 34 2.09 3.19 -2.08
C GLU A 34 2.27 3.25 -0.57
N LEU A 35 3.35 3.87 -0.11
CA LEU A 35 3.63 4.00 1.31
C LEU A 35 3.07 5.31 1.84
N LYS A 36 2.35 5.25 2.96
CA LYS A 36 1.82 6.42 3.64
C LYS A 36 2.13 6.38 5.12
N VAL A 37 2.54 7.52 5.67
CA VAL A 37 2.67 7.70 7.11
C VAL A 37 1.51 8.60 7.51
N VAL A 38 0.69 8.13 8.46
CA VAL A 38 -0.55 8.79 8.81
C VAL A 38 -0.52 9.20 10.27
N LYS A 39 -0.82 10.47 10.52
CA LYS A 39 -1.01 11.00 11.87
C LYS A 39 -2.50 11.30 12.04
N GLY A 40 -3.17 10.60 12.95
CA GLY A 40 -4.61 10.71 13.10
C GLY A 40 -5.36 9.87 12.09
N ASN A 41 -6.41 10.41 11.50
CA ASN A 41 -7.30 9.66 10.61
C ASN A 41 -7.09 9.93 9.13
N LYS A 42 -6.67 11.13 8.77
CA LYS A 42 -6.66 11.57 7.37
C LYS A 42 -5.46 11.01 6.62
N VAL A 43 -5.74 10.35 5.49
CA VAL A 43 -4.70 9.88 4.56
C VAL A 43 -4.64 10.84 3.39
N ARG A 44 -3.46 11.39 3.10
CA ARG A 44 -3.30 12.43 2.08
C ARG A 44 -2.80 11.82 0.78
N PHE A 45 -3.50 12.13 -0.31
CA PHE A 45 -3.13 11.72 -1.66
C PHE A 45 -3.12 12.94 -2.59
N SER A 46 -2.16 12.97 -3.49
CA SER A 46 -2.20 13.95 -4.58
C SER A 46 -3.28 13.56 -5.60
N PRO A 47 -3.77 14.52 -6.41
CA PRO A 47 -4.69 14.17 -7.49
C PRO A 47 -4.12 13.13 -8.47
N HIS A 48 -2.81 13.15 -8.70
CA HIS A 48 -2.14 12.18 -9.57
C HIS A 48 -2.15 10.78 -8.98
N GLN A 49 -1.94 10.65 -7.67
CA GLN A 49 -2.01 9.36 -6.98
C GLN A 49 -3.43 8.78 -7.04
N ILE A 50 -4.43 9.63 -6.85
CA ILE A 50 -5.83 9.21 -6.94
C ILE A 50 -6.13 8.71 -8.35
N ALA A 51 -5.76 9.49 -9.37
CA ALA A 51 -6.00 9.13 -10.77
C ALA A 51 -5.29 7.83 -11.13
N TRP A 52 -4.04 7.67 -10.71
CA TRP A 52 -3.27 6.47 -11.01
C TRP A 52 -3.92 5.22 -10.43
N HIS A 53 -4.31 5.24 -9.16
CA HIS A 53 -4.92 4.09 -8.50
C HIS A 53 -6.30 3.77 -9.07
N LYS A 54 -7.06 4.78 -9.48
CA LYS A 54 -8.35 4.55 -10.13
C LYS A 54 -8.20 3.81 -11.47
N ARG A 55 -7.10 4.06 -12.19
CA ARG A 55 -6.83 3.40 -13.46
C ARG A 55 -6.15 2.05 -13.31
N HIS A 56 -5.61 1.73 -12.12
CA HIS A 56 -4.86 0.51 -11.87
C HIS A 56 -5.43 -0.21 -10.64
N PRO A 57 -6.65 -0.79 -10.76
CA PRO A 57 -7.30 -1.37 -9.57
C PRO A 57 -6.78 -2.75 -9.19
N LYS A 58 -6.03 -3.44 -10.08
CA LYS A 58 -5.59 -4.81 -9.85
C LYS A 58 -4.14 -4.85 -9.37
N ASN A 59 -3.89 -5.63 -8.32
CA ASN A 59 -2.55 -5.81 -7.73
C ASN A 59 -1.88 -4.49 -7.35
N THR A 60 -2.66 -3.55 -6.86
CA THR A 60 -2.16 -2.28 -6.35
C THR A 60 -2.60 -2.14 -4.90
N PHE A 61 -1.69 -1.66 -4.06
CA PHE A 61 -1.92 -1.59 -2.61
C PHE A 61 -1.46 -0.26 -2.06
N ILE A 62 -2.07 0.11 -0.94
CA ILE A 62 -1.69 1.27 -0.14
C ILE A 62 -1.40 0.75 1.25
N LEU A 63 -0.18 0.97 1.73
CA LEU A 63 0.25 0.54 3.05
C LEU A 63 0.43 1.79 3.91
N ALA A 64 -0.37 1.89 4.97
CA ALA A 64 -0.34 3.02 5.87
C ALA A 64 0.26 2.62 7.21
N GLU A 65 1.27 3.37 7.64
CA GLU A 65 1.79 3.28 8.99
C GLU A 65 1.21 4.42 9.81
N THR A 66 0.52 4.08 10.89
CA THR A 66 -0.06 5.08 11.79
C THR A 66 0.97 5.47 12.84
N LEU A 67 1.27 6.77 12.92
CA LEU A 67 2.13 7.28 13.97
C LEU A 67 1.39 7.25 15.31
N VAL A 68 2.08 6.77 16.34
CA VAL A 68 1.56 6.72 17.71
C VAL A 68 2.33 7.69 18.58
N PRO A 69 1.72 8.17 19.70
CA PRO A 69 2.44 9.02 20.64
C PRO A 69 3.70 8.34 21.14
N SER A 70 4.71 9.13 21.50
CA SER A 70 5.99 8.62 21.98
C SER A 70 5.89 7.73 23.22
N SER A 71 4.79 7.84 23.96
CA SER A 71 4.50 6.96 25.10
C SER A 71 4.08 5.55 24.67
N MET A 72 3.72 5.34 23.42
CA MET A 72 3.36 4.04 22.87
C MET A 72 4.51 3.52 22.02
N LYS A 73 4.87 2.26 22.19
CA LYS A 73 6.10 1.71 21.61
C LYS A 73 5.94 1.13 20.21
N THR A 74 4.72 0.98 19.70
CA THR A 74 4.47 0.33 18.42
C THR A 74 3.61 1.18 17.53
N SER A 75 4.05 1.34 16.27
CA SER A 75 3.19 1.84 15.21
C SER A 75 2.33 0.69 14.69
N SER A 76 1.22 1.01 14.06
CA SER A 76 0.38 0.01 13.40
C SER A 76 0.47 0.15 11.89
N LEU A 77 0.42 -1.00 11.22
CA LEU A 77 0.36 -1.07 9.76
C LEU A 77 -1.05 -1.45 9.35
N SER A 78 -1.54 -0.83 8.29
CA SER A 78 -2.83 -1.17 7.69
C SER A 78 -2.67 -1.21 6.18
N LEU A 79 -3.10 -2.32 5.58
CA LEU A 79 -2.99 -2.52 4.14
C LEU A 79 -4.37 -2.37 3.50
N PHE A 80 -4.43 -1.66 2.40
CA PHE A 80 -5.65 -1.43 1.63
C PHE A 80 -5.41 -1.77 0.17
N HIS A 81 -6.45 -2.22 -0.53
CA HIS A 81 -6.39 -2.29 -1.98
C HIS A 81 -6.27 -0.89 -2.57
N GLY A 82 -5.50 -0.75 -3.65
CA GLY A 82 -5.43 0.52 -4.37
C GLY A 82 -6.79 0.97 -4.89
N SER A 83 -7.67 0.01 -5.21
CA SER A 83 -9.05 0.29 -5.63
C SER A 83 -9.89 0.95 -4.53
N SER A 84 -9.46 0.89 -3.29
CA SER A 84 -10.15 1.55 -2.16
C SER A 84 -9.74 2.99 -1.96
N ILE A 85 -9.01 3.58 -2.90
CA ILE A 85 -8.45 4.93 -2.70
C ILE A 85 -9.52 5.98 -2.44
N MET A 86 -10.70 5.87 -3.07
CA MET A 86 -11.76 6.86 -2.84
C MET A 86 -12.34 6.74 -1.43
N SER A 87 -12.42 5.53 -0.88
CA SER A 87 -12.81 5.32 0.51
C SER A 87 -11.79 5.93 1.46
N LEU A 88 -10.49 5.75 1.15
CA LEU A 88 -9.41 6.33 1.95
C LEU A 88 -9.44 7.85 1.92
N VAL A 89 -9.73 8.45 0.75
CA VAL A 89 -9.86 9.90 0.62
C VAL A 89 -11.03 10.41 1.47
N ARG A 90 -12.17 9.70 1.43
CA ARG A 90 -13.40 10.13 2.10
C ARG A 90 -13.40 9.84 3.60
N TYR A 91 -12.99 8.64 3.98
CA TYR A 91 -13.13 8.15 5.36
C TYR A 91 -11.80 7.99 6.10
N GLY A 92 -10.67 8.10 5.39
CA GLY A 92 -9.36 7.95 5.99
C GLY A 92 -9.16 6.57 6.61
N MET A 93 -8.54 6.53 7.77
CA MET A 93 -8.23 5.28 8.47
C MET A 93 -9.45 4.54 9.02
N LYS A 94 -10.65 5.11 8.89
CA LYS A 94 -11.91 4.39 9.17
C LYS A 94 -12.25 3.39 8.07
N THR A 95 -11.61 3.48 6.90
CA THR A 95 -11.74 2.48 5.84
C THR A 95 -11.26 1.13 6.36
N THR A 96 -12.00 0.06 6.04
CA THR A 96 -11.63 -1.28 6.50
C THR A 96 -10.39 -1.78 5.78
N PRO A 97 -9.29 -2.09 6.49
CA PRO A 97 -8.10 -2.64 5.87
C PRO A 97 -8.28 -4.12 5.53
N ILE A 98 -7.49 -4.60 4.57
CA ILE A 98 -7.47 -6.03 4.22
C ILE A 98 -6.50 -6.82 5.09
N ALA A 99 -5.54 -6.17 5.72
CA ALA A 99 -4.61 -6.77 6.65
C ALA A 99 -4.05 -5.70 7.57
N CYS A 100 -3.75 -6.10 8.81
CA CYS A 100 -3.17 -5.24 9.82
C CYS A 100 -2.00 -5.93 10.45
N ASP A 101 -0.91 -5.59 10.66
CA ASP A 101 0.36 -6.13 11.12
C ASP A 101 1.25 -6.59 9.96
N PHE A 102 2.52 -6.67 10.27
CA PHE A 102 3.55 -6.97 9.28
C PHE A 102 3.36 -8.32 8.63
N VAL A 103 3.09 -9.36 9.41
CA VAL A 103 2.98 -10.73 8.89
C VAL A 103 1.76 -10.88 7.99
N ALA A 104 0.61 -10.36 8.42
CA ALA A 104 -0.62 -10.43 7.63
C ALA A 104 -0.47 -9.67 6.30
N CYS A 105 0.15 -8.51 6.32
CA CYS A 105 0.40 -7.74 5.09
C CYS A 105 1.33 -8.51 4.14
N ALA A 106 2.40 -9.08 4.66
CA ALA A 106 3.34 -9.86 3.85
C ALA A 106 2.66 -11.05 3.20
N LEU A 107 1.76 -11.73 3.92
CA LEU A 107 1.02 -12.88 3.37
C LEU A 107 0.11 -12.48 2.20
N VAL A 108 -0.49 -11.30 2.25
CA VAL A 108 -1.29 -10.81 1.13
C VAL A 108 -0.44 -10.74 -0.14
N PHE A 109 0.75 -10.16 -0.06
CA PHE A 109 1.64 -10.03 -1.20
C PHE A 109 2.10 -11.39 -1.73
N GLU A 110 2.44 -12.31 -0.83
CA GLU A 110 2.93 -13.62 -1.23
C GLU A 110 1.86 -14.50 -1.88
N ASN A 111 0.61 -14.30 -1.53
CA ASN A 111 -0.50 -15.14 -1.98
C ASN A 111 -1.18 -14.62 -3.25
N LEU A 112 -0.73 -13.51 -3.82
CA LEU A 112 -1.27 -13.04 -5.10
C LEU A 112 -1.01 -14.08 -6.18
N LYS A 113 -2.05 -14.40 -6.95
CA LYS A 113 -2.00 -15.39 -8.02
C LYS A 113 -2.65 -14.83 -9.28
N ALA A 114 -2.34 -15.46 -10.42
CA ALA A 114 -3.08 -15.20 -11.64
C ALA A 114 -4.54 -15.60 -11.46
N PRO A 115 -5.50 -14.85 -12.03
CA PRO A 115 -6.93 -15.18 -11.96
C PRO A 115 -7.25 -16.49 -12.69
#